data_bccc11052cdcedca863a81ef919e103d
#
_entry.id   bccc11052cdcedca863a81ef919e103d
#
_cell.length_a   1.000
_cell.length_b   1.000
_cell.length_c   1.000
_cell.angle_alpha   90.00
_cell.angle_beta   90.00
_cell.angle_gamma   90.00
#
_symmetry.space_group_name_H-M   'P 1'
#
loop_
_entity.id
_entity.type
_entity.pdbx_description
1 polymer ?
#
loop_
_entity_poly.entity_id
_entity_poly.type
_entity_poly.pdbx_seq_one_letter_code
_entity_poly.pdbx_strand_id
1 'polypeptide(L)'
;KKRSLSKTIEIKIPLDTVKKKLLAYDVVEIKKHNGKEIWKPKARPELNFNDDLEILQRYNSEIRGFYNYFGIAVNCAKQMNNFGHIMEYSMYKTFAAKYRSKVTKVCRKYKKDGIFTISYQNKKGKTIEAKFYNGGFKRLKPSEDSEISTMPNFIIHSSTTSLIDRLKAQNCELCGATDRLEMHHVRKLKGLKGK
;
A
#
# COMPACT_ATOMS: atom_id res chain seq x y z
N LYS A 1 -0.60 1.83 44.69
CA LYS A 1 -0.68 1.18 43.35
C LYS A 1 0.71 0.71 42.97
N LYS A 2 0.97 -0.63 42.99
CA LYS A 2 2.21 -1.18 42.45
C LYS A 2 2.25 -0.97 40.94
N ARG A 3 3.27 -0.29 40.43
CA ARG A 3 3.55 -0.24 38.99
C ARG A 3 4.08 -1.61 38.58
N SER A 4 3.28 -2.38 37.85
CA SER A 4 3.79 -3.56 37.17
C SER A 4 4.51 -3.11 35.90
N LEU A 5 5.78 -3.41 35.78
CA LEU A 5 6.50 -3.29 34.52
C LEU A 5 5.91 -4.32 33.55
N SER A 6 5.23 -3.84 32.53
CA SER A 6 4.80 -4.70 31.43
C SER A 6 6.04 -5.26 30.75
N LYS A 7 6.22 -6.59 30.83
CA LYS A 7 7.29 -7.30 30.12
C LYS A 7 6.99 -7.50 28.62
N THR A 8 5.93 -6.89 28.11
CA THR A 8 5.45 -7.08 26.75
C THR A 8 6.10 -6.05 25.83
N ILE A 9 6.71 -6.53 24.76
CA ILE A 9 7.23 -5.67 23.69
C ILE A 9 6.05 -5.05 22.94
N GLU A 10 5.99 -3.71 22.88
CA GLU A 10 4.96 -2.98 22.17
C GLU A 10 5.50 -2.44 20.84
N ILE A 11 4.84 -2.79 19.75
CA ILE A 11 5.11 -2.21 18.43
C ILE A 11 4.27 -0.94 18.30
N LYS A 12 4.90 0.19 17.96
CA LYS A 12 4.24 1.48 17.74
C LYS A 12 4.59 2.04 16.35
N ILE A 13 3.64 2.72 15.74
CA ILE A 13 3.87 3.46 14.49
C ILE A 13 4.43 4.83 14.85
N PRO A 14 5.66 5.18 14.45
CA PRO A 14 6.19 6.53 14.62
C PRO A 14 5.39 7.53 13.76
N LEU A 15 5.17 8.74 14.27
CA LEU A 15 4.48 9.78 13.52
C LEU A 15 5.22 10.14 12.22
N ASP A 16 6.56 10.12 12.25
CA ASP A 16 7.40 10.37 11.08
C ASP A 16 7.18 9.34 9.96
N THR A 17 6.88 8.10 10.31
CA THR A 17 6.56 7.05 9.33
C THR A 17 5.26 7.38 8.60
N VAL A 18 4.23 7.82 9.33
CA VAL A 18 2.95 8.29 8.76
C VAL A 18 3.20 9.49 7.85
N LYS A 19 3.97 10.47 8.33
CA LYS A 19 4.33 11.68 7.59
C LYS A 19 5.05 11.35 6.29
N LYS A 20 6.11 10.55 6.36
CA LYS A 20 6.89 10.12 5.19
C LYS A 20 6.01 9.40 4.16
N LYS A 21 5.08 8.56 4.62
CA LYS A 21 4.19 7.82 3.72
C LYS A 21 3.17 8.73 3.02
N LEU A 22 2.56 9.67 3.75
CA LEU A 22 1.65 10.66 3.17
C LEU A 22 2.34 11.59 2.16
N LEU A 23 3.59 11.98 2.44
CA LEU A 23 4.40 12.75 1.48
C LEU A 23 4.76 11.92 0.25
N ALA A 24 5.13 10.64 0.43
CA ALA A 24 5.44 9.74 -0.68
C ALA A 24 4.23 9.47 -1.60
N TYR A 25 3.02 9.50 -1.05
CA TYR A 25 1.78 9.41 -1.84
C TYR A 25 1.33 10.75 -2.42
N ASP A 26 2.04 11.81 -2.12
CA ASP A 26 1.74 13.18 -2.57
C ASP A 26 0.32 13.67 -2.19
N VAL A 27 -0.19 13.24 -1.02
CA VAL A 27 -1.54 13.54 -0.52
C VAL A 27 -1.59 14.66 0.51
N VAL A 28 -0.43 15.15 0.96
CA VAL A 28 -0.34 16.14 2.04
C VAL A 28 0.66 17.24 1.72
N GLU A 29 0.31 18.45 2.09
CA GLU A 29 1.19 19.61 2.16
C GLU A 29 1.42 19.98 3.63
N ILE A 30 2.68 20.12 4.05
CA ILE A 30 3.02 20.47 5.42
C ILE A 30 3.37 21.95 5.48
N LYS A 31 2.60 22.71 6.24
CA LYS A 31 2.84 24.13 6.51
C LYS A 31 3.26 24.31 7.96
N LYS A 32 4.19 25.20 8.21
CA LYS A 32 4.55 25.61 9.57
C LYS A 32 3.78 26.87 9.93
N HIS A 33 3.10 26.84 11.07
CA HIS A 33 2.43 28.00 11.65
C HIS A 33 2.71 28.06 13.14
N ASN A 34 3.26 29.18 13.63
CA ASN A 34 3.66 29.34 15.02
C ASN A 34 4.52 28.19 15.57
N GLY A 35 5.50 27.72 14.79
CA GLY A 35 6.39 26.62 15.16
C GLY A 35 5.76 25.21 15.12
N LYS A 36 4.45 25.10 14.84
CA LYS A 36 3.75 23.82 14.75
C LYS A 36 3.52 23.44 13.28
N GLU A 37 3.64 22.16 13.00
CA GLU A 37 3.32 21.60 11.67
C GLU A 37 1.80 21.43 11.52
N ILE A 38 1.27 21.98 10.44
CA ILE A 38 -0.12 21.78 10.02
C ILE A 38 -0.12 20.96 8.75
N TRP A 39 -0.73 19.81 8.78
CA TRP A 39 -0.84 18.88 7.67
C TRP A 39 -2.13 19.15 6.90
N LYS A 40 -2.00 19.65 5.68
CA LYS A 40 -3.16 19.97 4.83
C LYS A 40 -3.26 18.96 3.70
N PRO A 41 -4.39 18.23 3.57
CA PRO A 41 -4.60 17.35 2.42
C PRO A 41 -4.48 18.14 1.11
N LYS A 42 -3.88 17.57 0.09
CA LYS A 42 -3.79 18.16 -1.26
C LYS A 42 -4.34 17.21 -2.33
N ALA A 43 -4.73 17.75 -3.48
CA ALA A 43 -5.14 16.96 -4.64
C ALA A 43 -3.92 16.25 -5.26
N ARG A 44 -4.17 15.14 -5.95
CA ARG A 44 -3.18 14.41 -6.75
C ARG A 44 -3.47 14.62 -8.24
N PRO A 45 -2.87 15.63 -8.87
CA PRO A 45 -3.15 15.96 -10.25
C PRO A 45 -2.86 14.85 -11.25
N GLU A 46 -1.87 14.00 -10.93
CA GLU A 46 -1.47 12.84 -11.72
C GLU A 46 -2.60 11.83 -11.92
N LEU A 47 -3.59 11.81 -11.02
CA LEU A 47 -4.75 10.93 -11.11
C LEU A 47 -5.93 11.53 -11.89
N ASN A 48 -5.87 12.79 -12.31
CA ASN A 48 -6.99 13.45 -12.97
C ASN A 48 -7.41 12.79 -14.30
N PHE A 49 -6.49 12.09 -14.95
CA PHE A 49 -6.73 11.39 -16.22
C PHE A 49 -7.26 9.97 -16.06
N ASN A 50 -7.21 9.43 -14.84
CA ASN A 50 -7.70 8.09 -14.55
C ASN A 50 -9.21 8.07 -14.40
N ASP A 51 -9.83 6.90 -14.58
CA ASP A 51 -11.24 6.69 -14.28
C ASP A 51 -11.55 6.91 -12.79
N ASP A 52 -12.80 7.29 -12.51
CA ASP A 52 -13.26 7.52 -11.13
C ASP A 52 -13.04 6.27 -10.25
N LEU A 53 -13.35 5.10 -10.82
CA LEU A 53 -13.14 3.83 -10.13
C LEU A 53 -11.67 3.57 -9.84
N GLU A 54 -10.79 3.84 -10.79
CA GLU A 54 -9.33 3.67 -10.61
C GLU A 54 -8.79 4.61 -9.53
N ILE A 55 -9.23 5.88 -9.52
CA ILE A 55 -8.86 6.83 -8.48
C ILE A 55 -9.26 6.29 -7.11
N LEU A 56 -10.52 5.87 -6.96
CA LEU A 56 -11.02 5.33 -5.69
C LEU A 56 -10.26 4.07 -5.26
N GLN A 57 -10.01 3.15 -6.19
CA GLN A 57 -9.28 1.90 -5.92
C GLN A 57 -7.83 2.19 -5.52
N ARG A 58 -7.19 3.18 -6.12
CA ARG A 58 -5.82 3.59 -5.76
C ARG A 58 -5.75 4.04 -4.31
N TYR A 59 -6.63 4.95 -3.88
CA TYR A 59 -6.70 5.38 -2.49
C TYR A 59 -7.00 4.23 -1.53
N ASN A 60 -7.95 3.36 -1.89
CA ASN A 60 -8.31 2.21 -1.07
C ASN A 60 -7.16 1.21 -0.90
N SER A 61 -6.40 0.92 -1.97
CA SER A 61 -5.26 -0.01 -1.90
C SER A 61 -4.12 0.57 -1.09
N GLU A 62 -3.85 1.86 -1.20
CA GLU A 62 -2.83 2.54 -0.42
C GLU A 62 -3.16 2.55 1.08
N ILE A 63 -4.44 2.80 1.45
CA ILE A 63 -4.91 2.73 2.83
C ILE A 63 -4.81 1.30 3.37
N ARG A 64 -5.32 0.31 2.63
CA ARG A 64 -5.28 -1.10 3.05
C ARG A 64 -3.86 -1.60 3.20
N GLY A 65 -2.98 -1.27 2.25
CA GLY A 65 -1.58 -1.69 2.31
C GLY A 65 -0.87 -1.15 3.56
N PHE A 66 -1.07 0.12 3.89
CA PHE A 66 -0.49 0.71 5.09
C PHE A 66 -1.10 0.14 6.38
N TYR A 67 -2.42 -0.06 6.40
CA TYR A 67 -3.12 -0.66 7.53
C TYR A 67 -2.73 -2.13 7.74
N ASN A 68 -2.66 -2.94 6.70
CA ASN A 68 -2.26 -4.34 6.81
C ASN A 68 -0.84 -4.49 7.37
N TYR A 69 0.05 -3.59 7.00
CA TYR A 69 1.42 -3.63 7.51
C TYR A 69 1.51 -3.20 8.99
N PHE A 70 0.79 -2.18 9.39
CA PHE A 70 0.88 -1.60 10.73
C PHE A 70 -0.26 -1.96 11.67
N GLY A 71 -1.21 -2.80 11.25
CA GLY A 71 -2.42 -3.11 12.00
C GLY A 71 -2.19 -3.71 13.38
N ILE A 72 -1.07 -4.40 13.59
CA ILE A 72 -0.69 -4.99 14.88
C ILE A 72 -0.19 -3.98 15.91
N ALA A 73 0.16 -2.76 15.48
CA ALA A 73 0.72 -1.74 16.36
C ALA A 73 -0.29 -1.27 17.42
N VAL A 74 0.17 -1.00 18.63
CA VAL A 74 -0.68 -0.59 19.76
C VAL A 74 -1.39 0.72 19.49
N ASN A 75 -0.75 1.65 18.79
CA ASN A 75 -1.29 2.96 18.43
C ASN A 75 -1.91 2.99 17.01
N CYS A 76 -2.17 1.81 16.42
CA CYS A 76 -2.69 1.68 15.07
C CYS A 76 -3.94 2.53 14.84
N ALA A 77 -4.98 2.37 15.66
CA ALA A 77 -6.23 3.09 15.50
C ALA A 77 -6.03 4.61 15.41
N LYS A 78 -5.25 5.20 16.32
CA LYS A 78 -4.99 6.65 16.33
C LYS A 78 -4.25 7.11 15.08
N GLN A 79 -3.16 6.43 14.72
CA GLN A 79 -2.34 6.82 13.57
C GLN A 79 -3.06 6.60 12.24
N MET A 80 -3.79 5.49 12.12
CA MET A 80 -4.53 5.17 10.92
C MET A 80 -5.77 6.04 10.72
N ASN A 81 -6.45 6.48 11.78
CA ASN A 81 -7.54 7.45 11.65
C ASN A 81 -7.04 8.78 11.10
N ASN A 82 -5.91 9.29 11.60
CA ASN A 82 -5.30 10.50 11.06
C ASN A 82 -4.86 10.33 9.59
N PHE A 83 -4.22 9.20 9.29
CA PHE A 83 -3.81 8.85 7.92
C PHE A 83 -5.02 8.76 6.99
N GLY A 84 -6.04 8.00 7.37
CA GLY A 84 -7.26 7.81 6.59
C GLY A 84 -8.02 9.11 6.33
N HIS A 85 -8.09 10.00 7.33
CA HIS A 85 -8.68 11.32 7.18
C HIS A 85 -7.97 12.17 6.11
N ILE A 86 -6.64 12.21 6.12
CA ILE A 86 -5.87 12.93 5.10
C ILE A 86 -6.07 12.32 3.72
N MET A 87 -6.06 11.00 3.61
CA MET A 87 -6.30 10.28 2.37
C MET A 87 -7.69 10.57 1.80
N GLU A 88 -8.72 10.55 2.64
CA GLU A 88 -10.11 10.83 2.26
C GLU A 88 -10.26 12.26 1.72
N TYR A 89 -9.74 13.25 2.45
CA TYR A 89 -9.82 14.64 2.01
C TYR A 89 -8.95 14.93 0.78
N SER A 90 -7.81 14.27 0.64
CA SER A 90 -7.00 14.32 -0.58
C SER A 90 -7.78 13.78 -1.77
N MET A 91 -8.47 12.65 -1.61
CA MET A 91 -9.33 12.09 -2.65
C MET A 91 -10.44 13.08 -3.05
N TYR A 92 -11.15 13.69 -2.10
CA TYR A 92 -12.17 14.70 -2.42
C TYR A 92 -11.60 15.86 -3.22
N LYS A 93 -10.41 16.33 -2.86
CA LYS A 93 -9.72 17.40 -3.61
C LYS A 93 -9.29 16.96 -4.99
N THR A 94 -8.86 15.71 -5.16
CA THR A 94 -8.52 15.14 -6.46
C THR A 94 -9.74 15.08 -7.38
N PHE A 95 -10.89 14.60 -6.89
CA PHE A 95 -12.14 14.65 -7.64
C PHE A 95 -12.60 16.08 -7.94
N ALA A 96 -12.45 16.99 -6.99
CA ALA A 96 -12.78 18.39 -7.19
C ALA A 96 -11.90 19.03 -8.29
N ALA A 97 -10.61 18.72 -8.31
CA ALA A 97 -9.68 19.17 -9.35
C ALA A 97 -10.04 18.56 -10.72
N LYS A 98 -10.26 17.24 -10.78
CA LYS A 98 -10.65 16.53 -12.01
C LYS A 98 -11.89 17.15 -12.66
N TYR A 99 -12.92 17.44 -11.86
CA TYR A 99 -14.19 17.97 -12.34
C TYR A 99 -14.30 19.51 -12.28
N ARG A 100 -13.19 20.20 -12.02
CA ARG A 100 -13.16 21.67 -11.83
C ARG A 100 -14.31 22.17 -10.96
N SER A 101 -14.51 21.52 -9.82
CA SER A 101 -15.65 21.68 -8.93
C SER A 101 -15.20 21.93 -7.49
N LYS A 102 -16.14 22.32 -6.63
CA LYS A 102 -15.87 22.43 -5.18
C LYS A 102 -16.01 21.07 -4.49
N VAL A 103 -15.19 20.82 -3.47
CA VAL A 103 -15.24 19.60 -2.64
C VAL A 103 -16.65 19.32 -2.11
N THR A 104 -17.39 20.35 -1.73
CA THR A 104 -18.79 20.23 -1.26
C THR A 104 -19.72 19.64 -2.31
N LYS A 105 -19.55 20.02 -3.60
CA LYS A 105 -20.33 19.47 -4.71
C LYS A 105 -19.96 18.01 -4.98
N VAL A 106 -18.68 17.67 -4.91
CA VAL A 106 -18.18 16.29 -5.02
C VAL A 106 -18.77 15.42 -3.91
N CYS A 107 -18.70 15.86 -2.66
CA CYS A 107 -19.29 15.14 -1.55
C CYS A 107 -20.80 14.93 -1.72
N ARG A 108 -21.54 15.96 -2.15
CA ARG A 108 -22.99 15.84 -2.39
C ARG A 108 -23.32 14.84 -3.51
N LYS A 109 -22.50 14.75 -4.53
CA LYS A 109 -22.72 13.85 -5.68
C LYS A 109 -22.40 12.38 -5.33
N TYR A 110 -21.29 12.14 -4.63
CA TYR A 110 -20.75 10.80 -4.47
C TYR A 110 -20.96 10.20 -3.08
N LYS A 111 -21.31 10.97 -2.04
CA LYS A 111 -21.59 10.41 -0.71
C LYS A 111 -23.00 9.82 -0.66
N LYS A 112 -23.05 8.52 -0.37
CA LYS A 112 -24.25 7.76 -0.03
C LYS A 112 -24.09 7.25 1.40
N ASP A 113 -25.03 7.51 2.27
CA ASP A 113 -24.99 7.11 3.69
C ASP A 113 -23.66 7.49 4.38
N GLY A 114 -23.15 8.67 4.09
CA GLY A 114 -21.90 9.18 4.66
C GLY A 114 -20.62 8.61 4.03
N ILE A 115 -20.70 7.59 3.15
CA ILE A 115 -19.57 6.92 2.53
C ILE A 115 -19.45 7.36 1.07
N PHE A 116 -18.24 7.71 0.64
CA PHE A 116 -17.99 8.02 -0.77
C PHE A 116 -18.14 6.76 -1.61
N THR A 117 -19.06 6.78 -2.57
CA THR A 117 -19.48 5.61 -3.35
C THR A 117 -19.53 5.95 -4.83
N ILE A 118 -18.93 5.10 -5.66
CA ILE A 118 -18.99 5.18 -7.11
C ILE A 118 -19.77 3.98 -7.63
N SER A 119 -20.81 4.24 -8.43
CA SER A 119 -21.57 3.18 -9.09
C SER A 119 -21.04 3.01 -10.52
N TYR A 120 -20.75 1.77 -10.91
CA TYR A 120 -20.29 1.44 -12.26
C TYR A 120 -20.96 0.14 -12.75
N GLN A 121 -21.02 -0.04 -14.07
CA GLN A 121 -21.53 -1.26 -14.65
C GLN A 121 -20.39 -2.24 -14.97
N ASN A 122 -20.56 -3.47 -14.59
CA ASN A 122 -19.62 -4.52 -14.97
C ASN A 122 -19.88 -4.99 -16.41
N LYS A 123 -18.99 -5.85 -16.93
CA LYS A 123 -19.11 -6.42 -18.29
C LYS A 123 -20.44 -7.18 -18.55
N LYS A 124 -21.16 -7.57 -17.50
CA LYS A 124 -22.46 -8.27 -17.54
C LYS A 124 -23.65 -7.29 -17.41
N GLY A 125 -23.43 -5.99 -17.48
CA GLY A 125 -24.48 -4.97 -17.33
C GLY A 125 -25.00 -4.75 -15.91
N LYS A 126 -24.47 -5.46 -14.91
CA LYS A 126 -24.87 -5.29 -13.51
C LYS A 126 -24.21 -4.07 -12.90
N THR A 127 -24.99 -3.19 -12.29
CA THR A 127 -24.47 -2.05 -11.52
C THR A 127 -23.83 -2.54 -10.22
N ILE A 128 -22.58 -2.16 -10.01
CA ILE A 128 -21.79 -2.46 -8.82
C ILE A 128 -21.40 -1.14 -8.16
N GLU A 129 -21.35 -1.12 -6.84
CA GLU A 129 -20.90 0.03 -6.07
C GLU A 129 -19.53 -0.23 -5.48
N ALA A 130 -18.60 0.68 -5.78
CA ALA A 130 -17.30 0.74 -5.13
C ALA A 130 -17.35 1.82 -4.04
N LYS A 131 -16.96 1.46 -2.82
CA LYS A 131 -16.98 2.34 -1.66
C LYS A 131 -15.57 2.70 -1.22
N PHE A 132 -15.40 3.95 -0.75
CA PHE A 132 -14.17 4.31 -0.05
C PHE A 132 -14.02 3.45 1.20
N TYR A 133 -12.76 3.19 1.60
CA TYR A 133 -12.47 2.35 2.75
C TYR A 133 -13.20 2.82 4.02
N ASN A 134 -14.07 1.99 4.52
CA ASN A 134 -14.93 2.27 5.68
C ASN A 134 -14.87 1.17 6.76
N GLY A 135 -13.93 0.22 6.64
CA GLY A 135 -13.78 -0.91 7.58
C GLY A 135 -13.29 -0.53 8.98
N GLY A 136 -12.96 0.77 9.19
CA GLY A 136 -12.35 1.24 10.43
C GLY A 136 -10.91 0.75 10.59
N PHE A 137 -10.25 1.24 11.66
CA PHE A 137 -8.85 0.94 11.94
C PHE A 137 -8.70 0.39 13.36
N LYS A 138 -9.11 -0.85 13.57
CA LYS A 138 -8.92 -1.55 14.84
C LYS A 138 -7.52 -2.18 14.85
N ARG A 139 -6.93 -2.30 16.07
CA ARG A 139 -5.71 -3.08 16.21
C ARG A 139 -5.99 -4.52 15.81
N LEU A 140 -5.22 -5.03 14.86
CA LEU A 140 -5.26 -6.44 14.48
C LEU A 140 -4.57 -7.26 15.58
N LYS A 141 -5.19 -8.34 15.99
CA LYS A 141 -4.52 -9.33 16.83
C LYS A 141 -3.58 -10.13 15.94
N PRO A 142 -2.35 -10.46 16.40
CA PRO A 142 -1.56 -11.49 15.73
C PRO A 142 -2.44 -12.74 15.62
N SER A 143 -2.50 -13.37 14.45
CA SER A 143 -3.15 -14.67 14.35
C SER A 143 -2.35 -15.64 15.20
N GLU A 144 -3.01 -16.35 16.10
CA GLU A 144 -2.38 -17.40 16.92
C GLU A 144 -1.87 -18.53 16.01
N ASP A 145 -2.46 -18.69 14.84
CA ASP A 145 -2.06 -19.60 13.75
C ASP A 145 -0.97 -19.05 12.82
N SER A 146 -0.44 -17.87 13.07
CA SER A 146 0.86 -17.54 12.49
C SER A 146 1.86 -18.49 13.17
N GLU A 147 1.86 -19.75 12.74
CA GLU A 147 3.05 -20.56 12.83
C GLU A 147 4.19 -19.61 12.50
N ILE A 148 5.03 -19.36 13.52
CA ILE A 148 6.29 -18.64 13.37
C ILE A 148 6.83 -19.18 12.07
N SER A 149 6.76 -18.36 11.05
CA SER A 149 7.00 -18.73 9.67
C SER A 149 8.14 -19.74 9.67
N THR A 150 7.83 -21.01 9.56
CA THR A 150 8.75 -22.05 9.15
C THR A 150 9.15 -21.84 7.69
N MET A 151 8.88 -20.64 7.16
CA MET A 151 9.62 -20.21 5.98
C MET A 151 11.08 -20.33 6.36
N PRO A 152 11.75 -21.34 5.83
CA PRO A 152 13.18 -21.41 5.97
C PRO A 152 13.66 -20.01 5.61
N ASN A 153 14.58 -19.45 6.41
CA ASN A 153 15.26 -18.23 6.07
C ASN A 153 15.90 -18.48 4.71
N PHE A 154 15.11 -18.27 3.65
CA PHE A 154 15.62 -18.16 2.30
C PHE A 154 16.32 -16.80 2.15
N ILE A 155 17.23 -16.49 3.04
CA ILE A 155 18.46 -15.94 2.59
C ILE A 155 19.13 -17.13 1.87
N ILE A 156 18.59 -17.41 0.69
CA ILE A 156 19.37 -18.12 -0.28
C ILE A 156 20.50 -17.12 -0.57
N HIS A 157 21.61 -17.30 0.11
CA HIS A 157 22.88 -17.04 -0.51
C HIS A 157 22.96 -18.08 -1.64
N SER A 158 22.17 -17.89 -2.68
CA SER A 158 22.49 -18.39 -3.98
C SER A 158 23.76 -17.64 -4.31
N SER A 159 24.90 -18.25 -3.99
CA SER A 159 26.11 -17.95 -4.71
C SER A 159 25.66 -17.95 -6.17
N THR A 160 25.61 -16.78 -6.78
CA THR A 160 25.28 -16.65 -8.19
C THR A 160 26.41 -17.35 -8.90
N THR A 161 26.25 -18.64 -9.17
CA THR A 161 27.16 -19.37 -10.02
C THR A 161 27.22 -18.61 -11.33
N SER A 162 28.42 -18.26 -11.78
CA SER A 162 28.54 -17.48 -13.00
C SER A 162 27.90 -18.26 -14.15
N LEU A 163 27.37 -17.57 -15.15
CA LEU A 163 26.80 -18.21 -16.35
C LEU A 163 27.80 -19.24 -16.96
N ILE A 164 29.09 -18.96 -16.87
CA ILE A 164 30.16 -19.81 -17.33
C ILE A 164 30.24 -21.10 -16.51
N ASP A 165 30.09 -21.03 -15.19
CA ASP A 165 30.13 -22.20 -14.31
C ASP A 165 28.90 -23.10 -14.56
N ARG A 166 27.73 -22.53 -14.81
CA ARG A 166 26.52 -23.27 -15.19
C ARG A 166 26.67 -23.98 -16.54
N LEU A 167 27.24 -23.31 -17.51
CA LEU A 167 27.53 -23.91 -18.81
C LEU A 167 28.56 -25.04 -18.74
N LYS A 168 29.55 -24.91 -17.86
CA LYS A 168 30.59 -25.95 -17.66
C LYS A 168 30.07 -27.16 -16.86
N ALA A 169 29.07 -26.97 -16.02
CA ALA A 169 28.52 -28.03 -15.15
C ALA A 169 27.82 -29.14 -15.95
N GLN A 170 27.33 -28.85 -17.17
CA GLN A 170 26.67 -29.80 -18.08
C GLN A 170 25.57 -30.67 -17.41
N ASN A 171 24.93 -30.14 -16.40
CA ASN A 171 23.78 -30.79 -15.72
C ASN A 171 22.67 -29.77 -15.43
N CYS A 172 21.43 -30.23 -15.45
CA CYS A 172 20.29 -29.39 -15.09
C CYS A 172 20.28 -29.11 -13.60
N GLU A 173 20.24 -27.83 -13.20
CA GLU A 173 20.18 -27.42 -11.79
C GLU A 173 18.87 -27.84 -11.10
N LEU A 174 17.80 -28.14 -11.85
CA LEU A 174 16.49 -28.49 -11.30
C LEU A 174 16.28 -30.00 -11.18
N CYS A 175 16.67 -30.79 -12.18
CA CYS A 175 16.39 -32.22 -12.22
C CYS A 175 17.64 -33.11 -12.33
N GLY A 176 18.84 -32.53 -12.45
CA GLY A 176 20.10 -33.26 -12.59
C GLY A 176 20.31 -33.96 -13.92
N ALA A 177 19.44 -33.77 -14.93
CA ALA A 177 19.60 -34.36 -16.24
C ALA A 177 20.86 -33.83 -16.94
N THR A 178 21.54 -34.72 -17.69
CA THR A 178 22.74 -34.40 -18.44
C THR A 178 22.51 -34.27 -19.95
N ASP A 179 21.35 -34.72 -20.43
CA ASP A 179 20.96 -34.70 -21.84
C ASP A 179 19.91 -33.61 -22.12
N ARG A 180 19.95 -33.04 -23.34
CA ARG A 180 19.01 -32.04 -23.86
C ARG A 180 18.86 -30.85 -22.96
N LEU A 181 19.98 -30.28 -22.53
CA LEU A 181 19.99 -29.11 -21.67
C LEU A 181 19.62 -27.84 -22.44
N GLU A 182 18.62 -27.09 -21.95
CA GLU A 182 18.20 -25.80 -22.48
C GLU A 182 18.45 -24.68 -21.46
N MET A 183 18.94 -23.56 -21.94
CA MET A 183 19.13 -22.37 -21.10
C MET A 183 17.93 -21.46 -21.18
N HIS A 184 17.22 -21.28 -20.07
CA HIS A 184 16.12 -20.34 -19.96
C HIS A 184 16.57 -18.99 -19.39
N HIS A 185 16.36 -17.94 -20.16
CA HIS A 185 16.57 -16.57 -19.68
C HIS A 185 15.31 -16.07 -18.94
N VAL A 186 15.39 -15.89 -17.63
CA VAL A 186 14.30 -15.35 -16.80
C VAL A 186 14.05 -13.87 -17.09
N ARG A 187 15.01 -13.15 -17.67
CA ARG A 187 14.88 -11.73 -18.07
C ARG A 187 15.34 -11.53 -19.51
N LYS A 188 14.61 -10.69 -20.25
CA LYS A 188 15.02 -10.29 -21.59
C LYS A 188 16.38 -9.58 -21.52
N LEU A 189 17.32 -9.99 -22.36
CA LEU A 189 18.66 -9.38 -22.51
C LEU A 189 18.63 -7.85 -22.67
N LYS A 190 17.55 -7.31 -23.25
CA LYS A 190 17.32 -5.87 -23.42
C LYS A 190 17.23 -5.09 -22.08
N GLY A 191 16.98 -5.78 -20.97
CA GLY A 191 16.94 -5.19 -19.61
C GLY A 191 18.28 -5.22 -18.87
N LEU A 192 19.28 -5.90 -19.41
CA LEU A 192 20.65 -5.98 -18.90
C LEU A 192 21.50 -4.92 -19.61
N LYS A 193 21.23 -3.64 -19.35
CA LYS A 193 22.22 -2.61 -19.69
C LYS A 193 23.41 -2.86 -18.78
N GLY A 194 24.53 -3.12 -19.40
CA GLY A 194 25.76 -3.50 -18.76
C GLY A 194 26.16 -2.60 -17.60
N LYS A 195 26.58 -3.25 -16.54
CA LYS A 195 27.53 -2.70 -15.60
C LYS A 195 28.93 -3.07 -16.05
#